data_7ae8951a6dfd806e3c297ed4effe4982
#
_entry.id   7ae8951a6dfd806e3c297ed4effe4982
#
_cell.length_a   1.000
_cell.length_b   1.000
_cell.length_c   1.000
_cell.angle_alpha   90.00
_cell.angle_beta   90.00
_cell.angle_gamma   90.00
#
_symmetry.space_group_name_H-M   'P 1'
#
loop_
_entity.id
_entity.type
_entity.pdbx_description
1 polymer ?
#
loop_
_entity_poly.entity_id
_entity_poly.type
_entity_poly.pdbx_seq_one_letter_code
_entity_poly.pdbx_strand_id
1 'polypeptide(L)'
;MTNEKLAVVTGASSGIGKELAKLCARDGYHLIIAADEPAIRQAAEALGSHGVTVEAIEADLATEEGVDRLIAGIGDRDVDLLFLNAGRGLGRGFVDQDWKKVRRIIDTNITGTVYLAHQLGARMARRGRGRILFTGSIAGFMPGTFQAVYNGTKAFIDSFSIALRHELRDTGVTVTVLMPGATKTRFFERAEMMDTKVGTDEKDNPADVAEAGYEAMMDGEEQIISGWKNKLQVAAAHVTPAGTLAEQHRKMAEPVSASKD
;
A
#
# COMPACT_ATOMS: atom_id res chain seq x y z
N MET A 1 -17.30 22.60 18.76
CA MET A 1 -16.12 21.71 18.68
C MET A 1 -15.68 21.74 17.23
N THR A 2 -14.51 22.29 16.92
CA THR A 2 -13.92 22.24 15.58
C THR A 2 -13.73 20.77 15.24
N ASN A 3 -14.42 20.31 14.22
CA ASN A 3 -14.30 18.94 13.74
C ASN A 3 -12.92 18.83 13.07
N GLU A 4 -11.88 18.48 13.85
CA GLU A 4 -10.51 18.36 13.36
C GLU A 4 -10.46 17.19 12.37
N LYS A 5 -10.07 17.47 11.13
CA LYS A 5 -9.93 16.45 10.07
C LYS A 5 -8.77 15.53 10.40
N LEU A 6 -8.99 14.24 10.42
CA LEU A 6 -7.96 13.23 10.74
C LEU A 6 -7.69 12.29 9.58
N ALA A 7 -6.42 12.14 9.22
CA ALA A 7 -5.95 11.12 8.30
C ALA A 7 -5.07 10.08 9.02
N VAL A 8 -5.26 8.81 8.70
CA VAL A 8 -4.43 7.69 9.17
C VAL A 8 -3.67 7.12 7.98
N VAL A 9 -2.34 7.04 8.06
CA VAL A 9 -1.48 6.53 6.97
C VAL A 9 -0.57 5.43 7.48
N THR A 10 -0.72 4.23 6.94
CA THR A 10 0.16 3.10 7.24
C THR A 10 1.35 3.02 6.28
N GLY A 11 2.52 2.56 6.76
CA GLY A 11 3.74 2.53 5.96
C GLY A 11 4.29 3.92 5.62
N ALA A 12 4.08 4.90 6.50
CA ALA A 12 4.38 6.30 6.25
C ALA A 12 5.82 6.74 6.58
N SER A 13 6.70 5.82 6.98
CA SER A 13 8.11 6.13 7.25
C SER A 13 8.90 6.49 5.99
N SER A 14 8.45 6.03 4.81
CA SER A 14 9.14 6.24 3.53
C SER A 14 8.22 6.06 2.33
N GLY A 15 8.72 6.36 1.13
CA GLY A 15 8.06 6.05 -0.14
C GLY A 15 6.67 6.67 -0.30
N ILE A 16 5.74 5.92 -0.90
CA ILE A 16 4.39 6.40 -1.23
C ILE A 16 3.64 6.85 0.03
N GLY A 17 3.69 6.08 1.13
CA GLY A 17 3.00 6.42 2.37
C GLY A 17 3.46 7.75 2.98
N LYS A 18 4.78 8.03 2.92
CA LYS A 18 5.32 9.31 3.38
C LYS A 18 4.81 10.48 2.52
N GLU A 19 4.76 10.30 1.20
CA GLU A 19 4.25 11.34 0.29
C GLU A 19 2.73 11.55 0.45
N LEU A 20 1.94 10.47 0.64
CA LEU A 20 0.52 10.58 1.00
C LEU A 20 0.31 11.37 2.31
N ALA A 21 1.12 11.09 3.33
CA ALA A 21 1.05 11.83 4.59
C ALA A 21 1.38 13.33 4.41
N LYS A 22 2.34 13.68 3.54
CA LYS A 22 2.63 15.09 3.20
C LYS A 22 1.45 15.79 2.53
N LEU A 23 0.77 15.11 1.60
CA LEU A 23 -0.41 15.65 0.94
C LEU A 23 -1.53 15.94 1.95
N CYS A 24 -1.79 14.99 2.86
CA CYS A 24 -2.75 15.19 3.94
C CYS A 24 -2.37 16.38 4.85
N ALA A 25 -1.10 16.51 5.25
CA ALA A 25 -0.61 17.62 6.07
C ALA A 25 -0.78 18.97 5.38
N ARG A 26 -0.45 19.03 4.08
CA ARG A 26 -0.63 20.21 3.23
C ARG A 26 -2.10 20.68 3.19
N ASP A 27 -3.03 19.72 3.17
CA ASP A 27 -4.48 19.98 3.09
C ASP A 27 -5.13 20.16 4.48
N GLY A 28 -4.29 20.29 5.54
CA GLY A 28 -4.70 20.62 6.89
C GLY A 28 -5.29 19.46 7.70
N TYR A 29 -5.03 18.22 7.32
CA TYR A 29 -5.40 17.06 8.13
C TYR A 29 -4.39 16.85 9.27
N HIS A 30 -4.87 16.66 10.49
CA HIS A 30 -4.09 16.03 11.55
C HIS A 30 -3.77 14.60 11.15
N LEU A 31 -2.65 14.05 11.61
CA LEU A 31 -2.14 12.78 11.13
C LEU A 31 -1.90 11.80 12.28
N ILE A 32 -2.27 10.56 12.04
CA ILE A 32 -1.69 9.40 12.72
C ILE A 32 -0.95 8.60 11.66
N ILE A 33 0.35 8.46 11.84
CA ILE A 33 1.19 7.71 10.92
C ILE A 33 1.78 6.48 11.59
N ALA A 34 1.77 5.34 10.89
CA ALA A 34 2.27 4.09 11.44
C ALA A 34 3.30 3.42 10.52
N ALA A 35 4.31 2.81 11.14
CA ALA A 35 5.27 1.91 10.50
C ALA A 35 5.91 0.99 11.55
N ASP A 36 6.56 -0.08 11.10
CA ASP A 36 7.25 -1.07 11.94
C ASP A 36 8.73 -0.72 12.23
N GLU A 37 9.10 0.54 12.06
CA GLU A 37 10.48 1.00 12.24
C GLU A 37 10.52 2.37 12.95
N PRO A 38 11.58 2.63 13.74
CA PRO A 38 11.75 3.90 14.48
C PRO A 38 11.78 5.15 13.59
N ALA A 39 12.13 5.01 12.31
CA ALA A 39 12.15 6.12 11.35
C ALA A 39 10.79 6.85 11.21
N ILE A 40 9.70 6.22 11.66
CA ILE A 40 8.37 6.85 11.68
C ILE A 40 8.33 8.12 12.54
N ARG A 41 9.14 8.20 13.60
CA ARG A 41 9.22 9.37 14.47
C ARG A 41 9.84 10.57 13.76
N GLN A 42 10.92 10.34 12.99
CA GLN A 42 11.54 11.37 12.16
C GLN A 42 10.60 11.86 11.05
N ALA A 43 9.79 10.93 10.49
CA ALA A 43 8.78 11.30 9.51
C ALA A 43 7.71 12.22 10.13
N ALA A 44 7.27 11.95 11.37
CA ALA A 44 6.32 12.80 12.09
C ALA A 44 6.86 14.21 12.34
N GLU A 45 8.10 14.31 12.80
CA GLU A 45 8.77 15.62 13.02
C GLU A 45 8.81 16.46 11.75
N ALA A 46 9.18 15.83 10.62
CA ALA A 46 9.21 16.51 9.32
C ALA A 46 7.83 16.97 8.85
N LEU A 47 6.78 16.20 9.11
CA LEU A 47 5.40 16.53 8.74
C LEU A 47 4.78 17.63 9.64
N GLY A 48 5.21 17.72 10.89
CA GLY A 48 4.76 18.74 11.84
C GLY A 48 5.05 20.17 11.40
N SER A 49 6.03 20.38 10.49
CA SER A 49 6.33 21.69 9.90
C SER A 49 5.18 22.30 9.08
N HIS A 50 4.17 21.52 8.73
CA HIS A 50 2.97 21.99 8.03
C HIS A 50 1.89 22.60 8.97
N GLY A 51 2.15 22.73 10.27
CA GLY A 51 1.21 23.33 11.23
C GLY A 51 0.06 22.41 11.65
N VAL A 52 0.19 21.10 11.40
CA VAL A 52 -0.77 20.07 11.82
C VAL A 52 -0.18 19.20 12.93
N THR A 53 -1.03 18.60 13.76
CA THR A 53 -0.60 17.59 14.74
C THR A 53 -0.29 16.28 14.04
N VAL A 54 0.86 15.68 14.34
CA VAL A 54 1.27 14.39 13.78
C VAL A 54 1.65 13.44 14.91
N GLU A 55 0.93 12.34 15.03
CA GLU A 55 1.22 11.26 15.97
C GLU A 55 1.90 10.10 15.24
N ALA A 56 3.07 9.69 15.68
CA ALA A 56 3.79 8.53 15.16
C ALA A 56 3.54 7.31 16.03
N ILE A 57 3.05 6.24 15.43
CA ILE A 57 2.85 4.96 16.10
C ILE A 57 3.78 3.92 15.47
N GLU A 58 4.75 3.45 16.26
CA GLU A 58 5.59 2.33 15.87
C GLU A 58 4.80 1.03 16.12
N ALA A 59 4.36 0.38 15.01
CA ALA A 59 3.50 -0.79 15.05
C ALA A 59 3.82 -1.74 13.90
N ASP A 60 4.00 -3.02 14.23
CA ASP A 60 4.15 -4.09 13.23
C ASP A 60 2.79 -4.61 12.80
N LEU A 61 2.31 -4.14 11.64
CA LEU A 61 1.01 -4.52 11.12
C LEU A 61 0.95 -5.96 10.55
N ALA A 62 2.04 -6.73 10.66
CA ALA A 62 2.01 -8.18 10.44
C ALA A 62 1.47 -8.94 11.67
N THR A 63 1.19 -8.27 12.78
CA THR A 63 0.68 -8.86 14.00
C THR A 63 -0.64 -8.21 14.41
N GLU A 64 -1.51 -8.98 15.03
CA GLU A 64 -2.78 -8.48 15.56
C GLU A 64 -2.53 -7.41 16.63
N GLU A 65 -1.56 -7.63 17.52
CA GLU A 65 -1.17 -6.69 18.56
C GLU A 65 -0.66 -5.35 17.99
N GLY A 66 0.03 -5.40 16.84
CA GLY A 66 0.47 -4.19 16.16
C GLY A 66 -0.69 -3.39 15.57
N VAL A 67 -1.66 -4.07 14.96
CA VAL A 67 -2.89 -3.44 14.45
C VAL A 67 -3.71 -2.87 15.61
N ASP A 68 -3.90 -3.63 16.69
CA ASP A 68 -4.62 -3.18 17.89
C ASP A 68 -3.94 -1.97 18.54
N ARG A 69 -2.61 -1.92 18.57
CA ARG A 69 -1.87 -0.74 19.05
C ARG A 69 -2.19 0.51 18.22
N LEU A 70 -2.26 0.37 16.88
CA LEU A 70 -2.65 1.48 16.02
C LEU A 70 -4.11 1.89 16.29
N ILE A 71 -5.03 0.94 16.38
CA ILE A 71 -6.44 1.20 16.68
C ILE A 71 -6.60 1.88 18.07
N ALA A 72 -5.88 1.41 19.08
CA ALA A 72 -5.87 2.03 20.41
C ALA A 72 -5.30 3.46 20.37
N GLY A 73 -4.24 3.70 19.60
CA GLY A 73 -3.71 5.04 19.38
C GLY A 73 -4.68 5.98 18.66
N ILE A 74 -5.50 5.46 17.75
CA ILE A 74 -6.59 6.24 17.14
C ILE A 74 -7.67 6.56 18.16
N GLY A 75 -7.96 5.62 19.06
CA GLY A 75 -9.01 5.77 20.06
C GLY A 75 -10.39 5.96 19.43
N ASP A 76 -11.20 6.85 20.00
CA ASP A 76 -12.56 7.15 19.52
C ASP A 76 -12.60 8.28 18.47
N ARG A 77 -11.43 8.72 17.99
CA ARG A 77 -11.34 9.82 17.01
C ARG A 77 -11.96 9.41 15.66
N ASP A 78 -12.65 10.35 15.08
CA ASP A 78 -13.23 10.21 13.75
C ASP A 78 -12.13 10.26 12.67
N VAL A 79 -11.90 9.16 11.96
CA VAL A 79 -10.95 9.10 10.85
C VAL A 79 -11.66 9.48 9.55
N ASP A 80 -11.25 10.55 8.89
CA ASP A 80 -11.82 11.00 7.62
C ASP A 80 -11.16 10.35 6.42
N LEU A 81 -9.82 10.18 6.48
CA LEU A 81 -9.02 9.53 5.43
C LEU A 81 -8.23 8.36 6.03
N LEU A 82 -8.35 7.18 5.44
CA LEU A 82 -7.61 5.98 5.82
C LEU A 82 -6.78 5.48 4.63
N PHE A 83 -5.44 5.51 4.76
CA PHE A 83 -4.52 5.01 3.76
C PHE A 83 -3.89 3.69 4.21
N LEU A 84 -4.34 2.61 3.61
CA LEU A 84 -3.86 1.25 3.82
C LEU A 84 -2.72 0.99 2.83
N ASN A 85 -1.55 1.58 3.13
CA ASN A 85 -0.40 1.60 2.23
C ASN A 85 0.74 0.69 2.69
N ALA A 86 0.81 0.28 3.96
CA ALA A 86 1.83 -0.63 4.44
C ALA A 86 1.88 -1.91 3.60
N GLY A 87 3.07 -2.30 3.15
CA GLY A 87 3.23 -3.49 2.33
C GLY A 87 4.69 -3.91 2.20
N ARG A 88 4.87 -5.21 1.97
CA ARG A 88 6.17 -5.86 1.83
C ARG A 88 6.20 -6.73 0.59
N GLY A 89 7.40 -6.90 0.02
CA GLY A 89 7.69 -7.87 -1.01
C GLY A 89 8.78 -8.84 -0.58
N LEU A 90 8.98 -9.90 -1.36
CA LEU A 90 10.09 -10.81 -1.24
C LEU A 90 10.40 -11.38 -2.63
N GLY A 91 11.64 -11.27 -3.05
CA GLY A 91 12.17 -11.90 -4.25
C GLY A 91 12.60 -13.36 -4.00
N ARG A 92 13.22 -13.99 -4.99
CA ARG A 92 13.72 -15.38 -4.99
C ARG A 92 12.68 -16.44 -5.34
N GLY A 93 13.15 -17.64 -5.66
CA GLY A 93 12.28 -18.81 -5.88
C GLY A 93 11.48 -19.13 -4.62
N PHE A 94 10.20 -19.42 -4.79
CA PHE A 94 9.30 -19.63 -3.65
C PHE A 94 9.79 -20.74 -2.68
N VAL A 95 10.30 -21.83 -3.23
CA VAL A 95 10.76 -22.96 -2.43
C VAL A 95 12.06 -22.69 -1.66
N ASP A 96 12.79 -21.64 -2.06
CA ASP A 96 14.05 -21.21 -1.44
C ASP A 96 13.85 -20.09 -0.41
N GLN A 97 12.63 -19.57 -0.29
CA GLN A 97 12.32 -18.48 0.63
C GLN A 97 12.15 -18.98 2.07
N ASP A 98 12.63 -18.19 3.04
CA ASP A 98 12.32 -18.42 4.45
C ASP A 98 10.82 -18.30 4.70
N TRP A 99 10.20 -19.36 5.25
CA TRP A 99 8.78 -19.39 5.56
C TRP A 99 8.31 -18.23 6.46
N LYS A 100 9.13 -17.79 7.41
CA LYS A 100 8.80 -16.66 8.28
C LYS A 100 8.68 -15.35 7.49
N LYS A 101 9.57 -15.13 6.51
CA LYS A 101 9.49 -13.99 5.60
C LYS A 101 8.26 -14.08 4.70
N VAL A 102 7.97 -15.25 4.13
CA VAL A 102 6.77 -15.50 3.32
C VAL A 102 5.51 -15.19 4.13
N ARG A 103 5.40 -15.74 5.33
CA ARG A 103 4.27 -15.52 6.23
C ARG A 103 4.09 -14.04 6.55
N ARG A 104 5.19 -13.34 6.84
CA ARG A 104 5.17 -11.90 7.14
C ARG A 104 4.61 -11.05 5.99
N ILE A 105 4.83 -11.44 4.72
CA ILE A 105 4.23 -10.75 3.57
C ILE A 105 2.72 -10.90 3.57
N ILE A 106 2.22 -12.11 3.77
CA ILE A 106 0.79 -12.39 3.84
C ILE A 106 0.16 -11.61 5.00
N ASP A 107 0.79 -11.69 6.17
CA ASP A 107 0.26 -11.04 7.37
C ASP A 107 0.26 -9.50 7.25
N THR A 108 1.32 -8.90 6.69
CA THR A 108 1.35 -7.44 6.47
C THR A 108 0.38 -7.01 5.37
N ASN A 109 0.46 -7.65 4.19
CA ASN A 109 -0.24 -7.17 3.00
C ASN A 109 -1.74 -7.52 3.02
N ILE A 110 -2.11 -8.64 3.63
CA ILE A 110 -3.50 -9.11 3.67
C ILE A 110 -4.07 -9.00 5.07
N THR A 111 -3.59 -9.80 6.02
CA THR A 111 -4.23 -9.96 7.34
C THR A 111 -4.36 -8.62 8.07
N GLY A 112 -3.25 -7.90 8.26
CA GLY A 112 -3.25 -6.61 8.95
C GLY A 112 -4.01 -5.52 8.20
N THR A 113 -3.90 -5.50 6.86
CA THR A 113 -4.62 -4.55 6.01
C THR A 113 -6.14 -4.76 6.10
N VAL A 114 -6.60 -6.01 5.98
CA VAL A 114 -8.04 -6.36 6.05
C VAL A 114 -8.57 -6.13 7.46
N TYR A 115 -7.82 -6.49 8.50
CA TYR A 115 -8.23 -6.28 9.88
C TYR A 115 -8.41 -4.77 10.18
N LEU A 116 -7.45 -3.94 9.79
CA LEU A 116 -7.55 -2.48 9.97
C LEU A 116 -8.72 -1.88 9.16
N ALA A 117 -8.90 -2.34 7.92
CA ALA A 117 -10.03 -1.94 7.07
C ALA A 117 -11.38 -2.32 7.70
N HIS A 118 -11.49 -3.52 8.26
CA HIS A 118 -12.70 -3.98 8.95
C HIS A 118 -13.04 -3.09 10.15
N GLN A 119 -12.08 -2.82 11.03
CA GLN A 119 -12.30 -2.04 12.25
C GLN A 119 -12.65 -0.58 11.95
N LEU A 120 -11.86 0.08 11.12
CA LEU A 120 -12.05 1.51 10.83
C LEU A 120 -13.14 1.74 9.78
N GLY A 121 -13.26 0.88 8.78
CA GLY A 121 -14.34 0.92 7.78
C GLY A 121 -15.72 0.78 8.43
N ALA A 122 -15.87 -0.13 9.40
CA ALA A 122 -17.11 -0.24 10.18
C ALA A 122 -17.44 1.02 10.98
N ARG A 123 -16.44 1.72 11.56
CA ARG A 123 -16.63 3.01 12.25
C ARG A 123 -17.05 4.09 11.26
N MET A 124 -16.39 4.20 10.11
CA MET A 124 -16.73 5.14 9.04
C MET A 124 -18.16 4.91 8.51
N ALA A 125 -18.54 3.65 8.25
CA ALA A 125 -19.86 3.30 7.75
C ALA A 125 -20.96 3.69 8.73
N ARG A 126 -20.79 3.43 10.05
CA ARG A 126 -21.75 3.86 11.10
C ARG A 126 -21.86 5.38 11.19
N ARG A 127 -20.79 6.12 10.93
CA ARG A 127 -20.77 7.58 10.91
C ARG A 127 -21.38 8.18 9.63
N GLY A 128 -21.48 7.38 8.57
CA GLY A 128 -22.01 7.81 7.27
C GLY A 128 -21.03 8.62 6.43
N ARG A 129 -19.72 8.57 6.73
CA ARG A 129 -18.69 9.27 5.95
C ARG A 129 -17.30 8.71 6.18
N GLY A 130 -16.45 8.78 5.17
CA GLY A 130 -15.03 8.42 5.20
C GLY A 130 -14.51 8.07 3.82
N ARG A 131 -13.20 8.08 3.67
CA ARG A 131 -12.52 7.65 2.45
C ARG A 131 -11.42 6.67 2.80
N ILE A 132 -11.35 5.56 2.06
CA ILE A 132 -10.34 4.51 2.24
C ILE A 132 -9.56 4.37 0.94
N LEU A 133 -8.24 4.45 1.03
CA LEU A 133 -7.36 4.13 -0.08
C LEU A 133 -6.54 2.89 0.24
N PHE A 134 -6.61 1.90 -0.64
CA PHE A 134 -5.73 0.74 -0.63
C PHE A 134 -4.57 0.94 -1.62
N THR A 135 -3.36 0.63 -1.20
CA THR A 135 -2.22 0.53 -2.12
C THR A 135 -2.11 -0.90 -2.64
N GLY A 136 -2.73 -1.14 -3.79
CA GLY A 136 -2.60 -2.34 -4.58
C GLY A 136 -1.28 -2.38 -5.37
N SER A 137 -1.30 -2.90 -6.58
CA SER A 137 -0.18 -2.87 -7.53
C SER A 137 -0.59 -3.41 -8.90
N ILE A 138 0.03 -2.92 -9.98
CA ILE A 138 -0.07 -3.59 -11.28
C ILE A 138 0.47 -5.03 -11.27
N ALA A 139 1.28 -5.40 -10.27
CA ALA A 139 1.74 -6.76 -10.05
C ALA A 139 0.58 -7.75 -9.78
N GLY A 140 -0.57 -7.27 -9.29
CA GLY A 140 -1.78 -8.08 -9.12
C GLY A 140 -2.40 -8.61 -10.41
N PHE A 141 -2.09 -8.02 -11.56
CA PHE A 141 -2.62 -8.44 -12.85
C PHE A 141 -1.82 -9.56 -13.55
N MET A 142 -0.73 -10.02 -12.95
CA MET A 142 0.11 -11.06 -13.57
C MET A 142 0.66 -12.06 -12.56
N PRO A 143 0.87 -13.34 -12.97
CA PRO A 143 1.60 -14.31 -12.15
C PRO A 143 3.03 -13.84 -11.91
N GLY A 144 3.41 -13.71 -10.63
CA GLY A 144 4.71 -13.16 -10.23
C GLY A 144 5.80 -14.20 -10.09
N THR A 145 6.40 -14.68 -11.16
CA THR A 145 7.57 -15.58 -11.06
C THR A 145 8.68 -14.89 -10.27
N PHE A 146 9.26 -15.56 -9.28
CA PHE A 146 10.17 -15.06 -8.23
C PHE A 146 9.58 -14.01 -7.26
N GLN A 147 8.28 -13.72 -7.37
CA GLN A 147 7.49 -12.90 -6.45
C GLN A 147 6.07 -13.47 -6.24
N ALA A 148 5.90 -14.78 -6.32
CA ALA A 148 4.60 -15.43 -6.37
C ALA A 148 3.65 -15.00 -5.24
N VAL A 149 4.14 -14.95 -4.00
CA VAL A 149 3.34 -14.55 -2.83
C VAL A 149 2.97 -13.07 -2.91
N TYR A 150 3.94 -12.19 -3.23
CA TYR A 150 3.70 -10.76 -3.34
C TYR A 150 2.62 -10.44 -4.38
N ASN A 151 2.77 -10.94 -5.62
CA ASN A 151 1.79 -10.72 -6.67
C ASN A 151 0.40 -11.26 -6.28
N GLY A 152 0.37 -12.45 -5.65
CA GLY A 152 -0.87 -13.01 -5.11
C GLY A 152 -1.52 -12.12 -4.05
N THR A 153 -0.73 -11.53 -3.13
CA THR A 153 -1.29 -10.59 -2.14
C THR A 153 -1.83 -9.31 -2.78
N LYS A 154 -1.18 -8.82 -3.85
CA LYS A 154 -1.65 -7.62 -4.56
C LYS A 154 -2.91 -7.90 -5.38
N ALA A 155 -3.01 -9.05 -6.04
CA ALA A 155 -4.24 -9.50 -6.69
C ALA A 155 -5.41 -9.59 -5.70
N PHE A 156 -5.15 -10.10 -4.48
CA PHE A 156 -6.15 -10.11 -3.41
C PHE A 156 -6.62 -8.70 -3.05
N ILE A 157 -5.70 -7.77 -2.78
CA ILE A 157 -6.03 -6.39 -2.38
C ILE A 157 -6.77 -5.65 -3.50
N ASP A 158 -6.32 -5.79 -4.75
CA ASP A 158 -6.95 -5.15 -5.90
C ASP A 158 -8.41 -5.61 -6.05
N SER A 159 -8.69 -6.91 -5.93
CA SER A 159 -10.04 -7.46 -5.97
C SER A 159 -10.87 -7.11 -4.74
N PHE A 160 -10.29 -7.23 -3.55
CA PHE A 160 -10.96 -6.96 -2.27
C PHE A 160 -11.44 -5.52 -2.17
N SER A 161 -10.60 -4.56 -2.56
CA SER A 161 -10.95 -3.14 -2.46
C SER A 161 -12.11 -2.75 -3.36
N ILE A 162 -12.19 -3.30 -4.56
CA ILE A 162 -13.33 -3.09 -5.48
C ILE A 162 -14.60 -3.69 -4.89
N ALA A 163 -14.56 -4.93 -4.38
CA ALA A 163 -15.70 -5.56 -3.74
C ALA A 163 -16.20 -4.75 -2.53
N LEU A 164 -15.27 -4.34 -1.64
CA LEU A 164 -15.61 -3.54 -0.46
C LEU A 164 -16.24 -2.18 -0.82
N ARG A 165 -15.78 -1.56 -1.91
CA ARG A 165 -16.42 -0.34 -2.43
C ARG A 165 -17.89 -0.54 -2.73
N HIS A 166 -18.23 -1.64 -3.42
CA HIS A 166 -19.62 -1.96 -3.75
C HIS A 166 -20.47 -2.29 -2.53
N GLU A 167 -19.89 -2.96 -1.54
CA GLU A 167 -20.57 -3.23 -0.26
C GLU A 167 -20.86 -1.94 0.53
N LEU A 168 -19.96 -0.95 0.48
CA LEU A 168 -20.08 0.30 1.22
C LEU A 168 -20.80 1.43 0.46
N ARG A 169 -21.25 1.22 -0.78
CA ARG A 169 -21.78 2.27 -1.67
C ARG A 169 -22.92 3.12 -1.05
N ASP A 170 -23.76 2.52 -0.22
CA ASP A 170 -24.90 3.19 0.39
C ASP A 170 -24.61 3.74 1.80
N THR A 171 -23.35 3.70 2.23
CA THR A 171 -22.94 4.09 3.59
C THR A 171 -22.32 5.49 3.67
N GLY A 172 -22.10 6.17 2.54
CA GLY A 172 -21.36 7.42 2.47
C GLY A 172 -19.82 7.26 2.58
N VAL A 173 -19.31 6.03 2.60
CA VAL A 173 -17.88 5.72 2.55
C VAL A 173 -17.45 5.42 1.13
N THR A 174 -16.34 6.03 0.69
CA THR A 174 -15.73 5.70 -0.61
C THR A 174 -14.48 4.87 -0.42
N VAL A 175 -14.25 3.94 -1.35
CA VAL A 175 -13.03 3.12 -1.40
C VAL A 175 -12.37 3.31 -2.75
N THR A 176 -11.05 3.55 -2.73
CA THR A 176 -10.22 3.72 -3.92
C THR A 176 -9.04 2.75 -3.85
N VAL A 177 -8.69 2.11 -4.95
CA VAL A 177 -7.44 1.35 -5.04
C VAL A 177 -6.43 2.06 -5.93
N LEU A 178 -5.26 2.38 -5.36
CA LEU A 178 -4.10 2.86 -6.09
C LEU A 178 -3.24 1.66 -6.52
N MET A 179 -3.03 1.52 -7.82
CA MET A 179 -2.23 0.45 -8.41
C MET A 179 -0.96 1.02 -9.05
N PRO A 180 0.13 1.17 -8.27
CA PRO A 180 1.40 1.66 -8.80
C PRO A 180 2.15 0.57 -9.58
N GLY A 181 3.02 1.03 -10.49
CA GLY A 181 4.13 0.25 -11.03
C GLY A 181 5.35 0.24 -10.09
N ALA A 182 6.51 -0.13 -10.66
CA ALA A 182 7.77 -0.06 -9.93
C ALA A 182 8.08 1.39 -9.53
N THR A 183 8.07 1.67 -8.21
CA THR A 183 8.22 3.00 -7.64
C THR A 183 9.53 3.11 -6.87
N LYS A 184 10.22 4.25 -6.97
CA LYS A 184 11.51 4.52 -6.32
C LYS A 184 11.35 4.66 -4.81
N THR A 185 11.37 3.52 -4.11
CA THR A 185 11.23 3.40 -2.66
C THR A 185 12.24 2.39 -2.12
N ARG A 186 12.28 2.18 -0.82
CA ARG A 186 13.08 1.11 -0.18
C ARG A 186 12.48 -0.29 -0.38
N PHE A 187 11.41 -0.43 -1.16
CA PHE A 187 10.70 -1.70 -1.37
C PHE A 187 11.62 -2.79 -1.93
N PHE A 188 12.35 -2.50 -3.03
CA PHE A 188 13.20 -3.49 -3.70
C PHE A 188 14.40 -3.92 -2.86
N GLU A 189 14.97 -2.99 -2.07
CA GLU A 189 16.01 -3.29 -1.09
C GLU A 189 15.48 -4.27 -0.02
N ARG A 190 14.32 -3.93 0.58
CA ARG A 190 13.69 -4.77 1.61
C ARG A 190 13.18 -6.11 1.07
N ALA A 191 12.83 -6.19 -0.20
CA ALA A 191 12.39 -7.39 -0.90
C ALA A 191 13.55 -8.27 -1.38
N GLU A 192 14.81 -7.89 -1.12
CA GLU A 192 16.01 -8.62 -1.54
C GLU A 192 16.10 -8.77 -3.07
N MET A 193 15.72 -7.72 -3.82
CA MET A 193 15.61 -7.74 -5.28
C MET A 193 16.57 -6.79 -6.01
N MET A 194 17.58 -6.25 -5.32
CA MET A 194 18.52 -5.29 -5.93
C MET A 194 19.43 -5.92 -6.99
N ASP A 195 19.49 -7.24 -7.09
CA ASP A 195 20.19 -8.03 -8.10
C ASP A 195 19.27 -8.53 -9.23
N THR A 196 18.09 -7.94 -9.37
CA THR A 196 17.13 -8.25 -10.43
C THR A 196 16.98 -7.06 -11.38
N LYS A 197 16.51 -7.31 -12.61
CA LYS A 197 16.26 -6.23 -13.58
C LYS A 197 15.26 -5.23 -13.02
N VAL A 198 14.11 -5.66 -12.50
CA VAL A 198 13.11 -4.76 -11.94
C VAL A 198 13.64 -4.01 -10.69
N GLY A 199 14.59 -4.58 -9.96
CA GLY A 199 15.25 -3.93 -8.83
C GLY A 199 16.17 -2.78 -9.23
N THR A 200 16.74 -2.81 -10.44
CA THR A 200 17.72 -1.83 -10.94
C THR A 200 17.19 -0.88 -12.02
N ASP A 201 16.12 -1.26 -12.73
CA ASP A 201 15.49 -0.41 -13.75
C ASP A 201 14.97 0.91 -13.18
N GLU A 202 14.78 1.90 -14.06
CA GLU A 202 14.16 3.17 -13.72
C GLU A 202 12.75 2.98 -13.13
N LYS A 203 12.42 3.78 -12.14
CA LYS A 203 11.19 3.67 -11.36
C LYS A 203 10.43 4.99 -11.29
N ASP A 204 9.12 4.89 -11.14
CA ASP A 204 8.25 6.05 -10.94
C ASP A 204 8.62 6.80 -9.65
N ASN A 205 8.43 8.13 -9.66
CA ASN A 205 8.62 8.97 -8.50
C ASN A 205 7.50 8.71 -7.47
N PRO A 206 7.80 8.43 -6.20
CA PRO A 206 6.78 8.18 -5.19
C PRO A 206 5.86 9.38 -4.93
N ALA A 207 6.31 10.62 -5.18
CA ALA A 207 5.47 11.81 -5.03
C ALA A 207 4.37 11.83 -6.10
N ASP A 208 4.71 11.56 -7.37
CA ASP A 208 3.74 11.56 -8.47
C ASP A 208 2.71 10.42 -8.31
N VAL A 209 3.19 9.26 -7.83
CA VAL A 209 2.33 8.11 -7.51
C VAL A 209 1.36 8.43 -6.37
N ALA A 210 1.85 9.08 -5.31
CA ALA A 210 1.04 9.48 -4.16
C ALA A 210 0.01 10.54 -4.55
N GLU A 211 0.39 11.54 -5.35
CA GLU A 211 -0.50 12.59 -5.84
C GLU A 211 -1.65 11.99 -6.66
N ALA A 212 -1.35 11.13 -7.63
CA ALA A 212 -2.39 10.46 -8.42
C ALA A 212 -3.36 9.65 -7.55
N GLY A 213 -2.86 8.92 -6.53
CA GLY A 213 -3.69 8.17 -5.60
C GLY A 213 -4.53 9.06 -4.70
N TYR A 214 -3.95 10.14 -4.19
CA TYR A 214 -4.63 11.10 -3.34
C TYR A 214 -5.77 11.80 -4.07
N GLU A 215 -5.52 12.32 -5.27
CA GLU A 215 -6.54 12.96 -6.11
C GLU A 215 -7.68 12.00 -6.43
N ALA A 216 -7.38 10.77 -6.90
CA ALA A 216 -8.38 9.76 -7.18
C ALA A 216 -9.25 9.43 -5.95
N MET A 217 -8.65 9.34 -4.76
CA MET A 217 -9.37 9.15 -3.50
C MET A 217 -10.27 10.35 -3.18
N MET A 218 -9.78 11.57 -3.38
CA MET A 218 -10.54 12.79 -3.11
C MET A 218 -11.69 12.99 -4.09
N ASP A 219 -11.54 12.55 -5.33
CA ASP A 219 -12.58 12.56 -6.36
C ASP A 219 -13.54 11.37 -6.24
N GLY A 220 -13.22 10.40 -5.36
CA GLY A 220 -14.04 9.21 -5.13
C GLY A 220 -13.97 8.20 -6.27
N GLU A 221 -12.88 8.17 -7.03
CA GLU A 221 -12.65 7.17 -8.07
C GLU A 221 -12.50 5.76 -7.49
N GLU A 222 -12.91 4.75 -8.27
CA GLU A 222 -12.84 3.35 -7.87
C GLU A 222 -11.38 2.87 -7.84
N GLN A 223 -10.63 3.18 -8.89
CA GLN A 223 -9.27 2.72 -9.08
C GLN A 223 -8.43 3.69 -9.89
N ILE A 224 -7.14 3.72 -9.61
CA ILE A 224 -6.17 4.48 -10.38
C ILE A 224 -4.89 3.67 -10.62
N ILE A 225 -4.51 3.49 -11.86
CA ILE A 225 -3.18 3.00 -12.25
C ILE A 225 -2.31 4.21 -12.49
N SER A 226 -1.26 4.38 -11.69
CA SER A 226 -0.33 5.50 -11.83
C SER A 226 0.58 5.31 -13.04
N GLY A 227 0.74 6.37 -13.84
CA GLY A 227 1.60 6.37 -15.02
C GLY A 227 0.99 5.71 -16.27
N TRP A 228 1.19 6.34 -17.42
CA TRP A 228 0.61 5.87 -18.69
C TRP A 228 1.21 4.53 -19.16
N LYS A 229 2.51 4.28 -18.91
CA LYS A 229 3.17 3.01 -19.26
C LYS A 229 2.55 1.84 -18.50
N ASN A 230 2.25 2.05 -17.21
CA ASN A 230 1.60 1.05 -16.36
C ASN A 230 0.17 0.75 -16.83
N LYS A 231 -0.59 1.77 -17.27
CA LYS A 231 -1.93 1.58 -17.86
C LYS A 231 -1.87 0.70 -19.11
N LEU A 232 -0.90 0.92 -20.00
CA LEU A 232 -0.70 0.08 -21.19
C LEU A 232 -0.30 -1.35 -20.81
N GLN A 233 0.58 -1.52 -19.83
CA GLN A 233 1.00 -2.84 -19.35
C GLN A 233 -0.18 -3.64 -18.80
N VAL A 234 -1.03 -3.03 -17.98
CA VAL A 234 -2.24 -3.68 -17.46
C VAL A 234 -3.23 -4.02 -18.57
N ALA A 235 -3.46 -3.10 -19.52
CA ALA A 235 -4.33 -3.39 -20.67
C ALA A 235 -3.82 -4.59 -21.49
N ALA A 236 -2.52 -4.68 -21.71
CA ALA A 236 -1.90 -5.83 -22.37
C ALA A 236 -2.03 -7.12 -21.54
N ALA A 237 -1.90 -7.03 -20.22
CA ALA A 237 -2.02 -8.20 -19.34
C ALA A 237 -3.39 -8.86 -19.42
N HIS A 238 -4.47 -8.09 -19.62
CA HIS A 238 -5.82 -8.64 -19.74
C HIS A 238 -6.04 -9.56 -20.96
N VAL A 239 -5.24 -9.41 -21.99
CA VAL A 239 -5.36 -10.18 -23.25
C VAL A 239 -4.19 -11.15 -23.46
N THR A 240 -3.22 -11.17 -22.57
CA THR A 240 -2.04 -12.03 -22.66
C THR A 240 -2.25 -13.31 -21.84
N PRO A 241 -1.97 -14.51 -22.39
CA PRO A 241 -2.06 -15.74 -21.61
C PRO A 241 -1.19 -15.73 -20.37
N ALA A 242 -1.71 -16.26 -19.24
CA ALA A 242 -1.05 -16.24 -17.94
C ALA A 242 0.39 -16.83 -17.95
N GLY A 243 0.60 -17.92 -18.70
CA GLY A 243 1.95 -18.51 -18.85
C GLY A 243 2.95 -17.57 -19.51
N THR A 244 2.50 -16.78 -20.49
CA THR A 244 3.34 -15.76 -21.13
C THR A 244 3.68 -14.62 -20.17
N LEU A 245 2.70 -14.17 -19.39
CA LEU A 245 2.92 -13.17 -18.34
C LEU A 245 3.89 -13.66 -17.27
N ALA A 246 3.77 -14.92 -16.84
CA ALA A 246 4.69 -15.55 -15.89
C ALA A 246 6.13 -15.56 -16.41
N GLU A 247 6.33 -15.87 -17.70
CA GLU A 247 7.65 -15.88 -18.33
C GLU A 247 8.21 -14.45 -18.50
N GLN A 248 7.35 -13.49 -18.85
CA GLN A 248 7.76 -12.08 -18.89
C GLN A 248 8.19 -11.58 -17.50
N HIS A 249 7.42 -11.93 -16.47
CA HIS A 249 7.74 -11.57 -15.08
C HIS A 249 9.04 -12.25 -14.63
N ARG A 250 9.27 -13.51 -15.04
CA ARG A 250 10.52 -14.23 -14.78
C ARG A 250 11.71 -13.40 -15.24
N LYS A 251 11.71 -12.94 -16.48
CA LYS A 251 12.82 -12.14 -17.06
C LYS A 251 13.11 -10.83 -16.33
N MET A 252 12.11 -10.29 -15.60
CA MET A 252 12.25 -9.07 -14.81
C MET A 252 12.76 -9.32 -13.40
N ALA A 253 12.30 -10.42 -12.79
CA ALA A 253 12.48 -10.68 -11.35
C ALA A 253 13.46 -11.82 -11.05
N GLU A 254 13.99 -12.53 -12.06
CA GLU A 254 15.00 -13.56 -11.88
C GLU A 254 16.31 -12.96 -11.34
N PRO A 255 16.85 -13.47 -10.22
CA PRO A 255 18.11 -12.98 -9.69
C PRO A 255 19.28 -13.29 -10.64
N VAL A 256 20.16 -12.33 -10.87
CA VAL A 256 21.36 -12.52 -11.71
C VAL A 256 22.27 -13.63 -11.18
N SER A 257 22.26 -13.88 -9.87
CA SER A 257 23.00 -14.96 -9.23
C SER A 257 22.47 -16.37 -9.54
N ALA A 258 21.19 -16.49 -9.92
CA ALA A 258 20.59 -17.79 -10.24
C ALA A 258 20.90 -18.29 -11.67
N SER A 259 21.49 -17.46 -12.52
CA SER A 259 21.82 -17.80 -13.93
C SER A 259 23.25 -18.34 -14.13
N LYS A 260 23.95 -18.69 -13.03
CA LYS A 260 25.39 -19.11 -13.07
C LYS A 260 25.63 -20.56 -12.65
N ASP A 261 24.58 -21.37 -12.47
CA ASP A 261 24.69 -22.81 -12.19
C ASP A 261 24.12 -23.66 -13.33
#